data_d038c38de7bb0583ac46fff52dd1fef2
#
_entry.id   d038c38de7bb0583ac46fff52dd1fef2
#
_cell.length_a   1.000
_cell.length_b   1.000
_cell.length_c   1.000
_cell.angle_alpha   90.00
_cell.angle_beta   90.00
_cell.angle_gamma   90.00
#
_symmetry.space_group_name_H-M   'P 1'
#
loop_
_entity.id
_entity.type
_entity.pdbx_description
1 polymer ?
#
loop_
_entity_poly.entity_id
_entity_poly.type
_entity_poly.pdbx_seq_one_letter_code
_entity_poly.pdbx_strand_id
1 'polypeptide(L)'
;LATADSREIVIKGKSSQEFSTGDFDSYRNTYLGFIFQEYNILEDFNVGANIALALKLQGAKATDEKINEILDEVGLSGYGKRKPNELSGGQKQRVAIARALVKNPEIIMADEPTGALDSGTGIQVFDTLKKLSKDKLVIVVSHDREFAESYGDRVIELKDGKVISDIEKHRIDAEVEEGGAENYKGKLLRFPKGYRLTADDVKRINEYLERDEAYLSLDEKVNADVKTASHIDEDGKMESFAPTDENAIKISDDKPFRLIKSRMPVKESFKMGVSGMKTKPFRLIITIFLCFVCFAMFGIVDSFAAYDSKTAIVNSIVDSGIKYTTFRKTVQVDEFGDQFFTEKRMSDADVENLK
;
A
#
# COMPACT_ATOMS: atom_id res chain seq x y z
N LEU A 1 -6.26 -6.72 5.94
CA LEU A 1 -5.32 -7.62 6.62
C LEU A 1 -6.14 -8.78 7.15
N ALA A 2 -5.94 -9.98 6.55
CA ALA A 2 -6.48 -11.20 7.11
C ALA A 2 -5.91 -11.37 8.52
N THR A 3 -6.76 -11.54 9.50
CA THR A 3 -6.35 -12.00 10.82
C THR A 3 -5.86 -13.44 10.68
N ALA A 4 -4.67 -13.73 11.17
CA ALA A 4 -4.17 -15.11 11.20
C ALA A 4 -5.10 -15.94 12.08
N ASP A 5 -5.75 -16.96 11.48
CA ASP A 5 -6.84 -17.71 12.12
C ASP A 5 -6.44 -18.50 13.37
N SER A 6 -5.16 -18.68 13.69
CA SER A 6 -4.74 -19.43 14.88
C SER A 6 -3.26 -19.33 15.26
N ARG A 7 -2.45 -18.46 14.63
CA ARG A 7 -1.03 -18.33 14.97
C ARG A 7 -0.72 -16.96 15.55
N GLU A 8 -0.02 -16.97 16.65
CA GLU A 8 0.52 -15.81 17.30
C GLU A 8 1.72 -15.28 16.50
N ILE A 9 1.75 -13.97 16.26
CA ILE A 9 2.92 -13.29 15.74
C ILE A 9 3.53 -12.54 16.91
N VAL A 10 4.75 -12.91 17.29
CA VAL A 10 5.49 -12.22 18.34
C VAL A 10 6.38 -11.16 17.69
N ILE A 11 6.22 -9.91 18.13
CA ILE A 11 6.95 -8.75 17.62
C ILE A 11 7.72 -8.14 18.79
N LYS A 12 9.04 -8.28 18.77
CA LYS A 12 9.91 -7.81 19.85
C LYS A 12 9.40 -8.23 21.24
N GLY A 13 9.10 -9.50 21.40
CA GLY A 13 8.62 -10.07 22.66
C GLY A 13 7.16 -9.79 23.01
N LYS A 14 6.43 -9.00 22.20
CA LYS A 14 5.01 -8.71 22.43
C LYS A 14 4.12 -9.50 21.46
N SER A 15 3.12 -10.20 22.00
CA SER A 15 2.15 -10.94 21.21
C SER A 15 1.24 -10.02 20.41
N SER A 16 0.99 -10.40 19.14
CA SER A 16 0.01 -9.69 18.29
C SER A 16 -1.43 -9.81 18.81
N GLN A 17 -1.72 -10.80 19.64
CA GLN A 17 -3.04 -10.98 20.26
C GLN A 17 -3.34 -9.89 21.30
N GLU A 18 -2.31 -9.24 21.85
CA GLU A 18 -2.43 -8.15 22.81
C GLU A 18 -2.62 -6.78 22.13
N PHE A 19 -2.55 -6.73 20.78
CA PHE A 19 -2.62 -5.47 20.03
C PHE A 19 -4.07 -5.05 19.81
N SER A 20 -4.37 -3.81 20.17
CA SER A 20 -5.57 -3.12 19.71
C SER A 20 -5.44 -2.72 18.23
N THR A 21 -6.53 -2.37 17.57
CA THR A 21 -6.49 -1.81 16.19
C THR A 21 -5.55 -0.61 16.09
N GLY A 22 -5.54 0.26 17.10
CA GLY A 22 -4.65 1.42 17.16
C GLY A 22 -3.18 1.05 17.33
N ASP A 23 -2.88 -0.08 17.99
CA ASP A 23 -1.51 -0.58 18.13
C ASP A 23 -1.00 -1.14 16.80
N PHE A 24 -1.85 -1.83 16.02
CA PHE A 24 -1.49 -2.26 14.65
C PHE A 24 -1.20 -1.08 13.73
N ASP A 25 -1.97 0.00 13.80
CA ASP A 25 -1.71 1.22 13.02
C ASP A 25 -0.39 1.87 13.44
N SER A 26 -0.15 1.94 14.73
CA SER A 26 1.09 2.47 15.30
C SER A 26 2.30 1.60 14.94
N TYR A 27 2.15 0.27 14.95
CA TYR A 27 3.17 -0.68 14.52
C TYR A 27 3.53 -0.49 13.04
N ARG A 28 2.52 -0.44 12.16
CA ARG A 28 2.74 -0.16 10.73
C ARG A 28 3.45 1.17 10.50
N ASN A 29 3.06 2.18 11.27
CA ASN A 29 3.69 3.50 11.17
C ASN A 29 5.12 3.54 11.66
N THR A 30 5.46 2.75 12.69
CA THR A 30 6.78 2.77 13.34
C THR A 30 7.78 1.87 12.64
N TYR A 31 7.42 0.60 12.44
CA TYR A 31 8.35 -0.46 12.06
C TYR A 31 8.31 -0.87 10.60
N LEU A 32 7.18 -0.65 9.90
CA LEU A 32 6.99 -1.15 8.54
C LEU A 32 7.11 -0.05 7.49
N GLY A 33 7.89 -0.32 6.45
CA GLY A 33 7.85 0.40 5.18
C GLY A 33 7.16 -0.46 4.14
N PHE A 34 6.07 0.02 3.54
CA PHE A 34 5.36 -0.71 2.49
C PHE A 34 5.68 -0.17 1.11
N ILE A 35 5.94 -1.07 0.18
CA ILE A 35 6.15 -0.82 -1.24
C ILE A 35 5.09 -1.65 -1.97
N PHE A 36 4.19 -0.99 -2.71
CA PHE A 36 3.08 -1.61 -3.41
C PHE A 36 3.37 -1.72 -4.91
N GLN A 37 2.75 -2.67 -5.58
CA GLN A 37 2.82 -2.88 -7.02
C GLN A 37 2.36 -1.64 -7.80
N GLU A 38 1.26 -1.01 -7.41
CA GLU A 38 0.69 0.18 -8.06
C GLU A 38 1.26 1.51 -7.54
N TYR A 39 2.43 1.50 -6.89
CA TYR A 39 3.13 2.65 -6.32
C TYR A 39 2.35 3.40 -5.23
N ASN A 40 1.03 3.51 -5.32
CA ASN A 40 0.14 4.26 -4.42
C ASN A 40 0.63 5.70 -4.16
N ILE A 41 1.06 6.38 -5.23
CA ILE A 41 1.52 7.76 -5.18
C ILE A 41 0.32 8.69 -5.29
N LEU A 42 0.31 9.75 -4.49
CA LEU A 42 -0.72 10.79 -4.53
C LEU A 42 -0.42 11.74 -5.70
N GLU A 43 -1.23 11.69 -6.75
CA GLU A 43 -1.04 12.41 -8.01
C GLU A 43 -1.05 13.95 -7.85
N ASP A 44 -1.80 14.46 -6.87
CA ASP A 44 -1.89 15.90 -6.60
C ASP A 44 -0.71 16.46 -5.80
N PHE A 45 0.15 15.59 -5.28
CA PHE A 45 1.32 15.95 -4.50
C PHE A 45 2.57 15.79 -5.35
N ASN A 46 3.53 16.70 -5.23
CA ASN A 46 4.85 16.47 -5.80
C ASN A 46 5.59 15.34 -5.06
N VAL A 47 6.72 14.91 -5.62
CA VAL A 47 7.53 13.81 -5.07
C VAL A 47 7.92 14.06 -3.62
N GLY A 48 8.44 15.25 -3.30
CA GLY A 48 8.85 15.60 -1.93
C GLY A 48 7.68 15.58 -0.95
N ALA A 49 6.48 16.04 -1.35
CA ALA A 49 5.29 16.02 -0.51
C ALA A 49 4.77 14.59 -0.28
N ASN A 50 4.86 13.70 -1.28
CA ASN A 50 4.55 12.27 -1.12
C ASN A 50 5.45 11.61 -0.07
N ILE A 51 6.74 11.89 -0.09
CA ILE A 51 7.70 11.36 0.88
C ILE A 51 7.48 12.01 2.25
N ALA A 52 7.31 13.33 2.32
CA ALA A 52 7.11 14.08 3.55
C ALA A 52 5.87 13.61 4.33
N LEU A 53 4.84 13.13 3.64
CA LEU A 53 3.61 12.65 4.28
C LEU A 53 3.89 11.51 5.26
N ALA A 54 4.80 10.60 4.94
CA ALA A 54 5.16 9.49 5.81
C ALA A 54 5.78 9.97 7.15
N LEU A 55 6.61 11.01 7.12
CA LEU A 55 7.16 11.64 8.34
C LEU A 55 6.08 12.36 9.14
N LYS A 56 5.20 13.09 8.45
CA LYS A 56 4.09 13.81 9.10
C LYS A 56 3.13 12.89 9.82
N LEU A 57 2.90 11.68 9.31
CA LEU A 57 2.09 10.65 9.97
C LEU A 57 2.73 10.17 11.29
N GLN A 58 4.06 10.23 11.40
CA GLN A 58 4.78 9.97 12.66
C GLN A 58 4.84 11.20 13.59
N GLY A 59 4.30 12.34 13.17
CA GLY A 59 4.44 13.61 13.89
C GLY A 59 5.85 14.19 13.79
N ALA A 60 6.70 13.66 12.88
CA ALA A 60 8.06 14.12 12.68
C ALA A 60 8.09 15.31 11.71
N LYS A 61 9.11 16.18 11.91
CA LYS A 61 9.36 17.30 11.00
C LYS A 61 9.95 16.77 9.68
N ALA A 62 9.27 17.06 8.58
CA ALA A 62 9.78 16.78 7.24
C ALA A 62 10.56 17.99 6.74
N THR A 63 11.88 17.92 6.78
CA THR A 63 12.77 18.96 6.25
C THR A 63 13.18 18.63 4.81
N ASP A 64 13.49 19.66 4.02
CA ASP A 64 13.90 19.48 2.62
C ASP A 64 15.22 18.70 2.53
N GLU A 65 16.12 18.88 3.50
CA GLU A 65 17.38 18.17 3.58
C GLU A 65 17.16 16.66 3.69
N LYS A 66 16.31 16.24 4.64
CA LYS A 66 16.00 14.81 4.84
C LYS A 66 15.29 14.18 3.64
N ILE A 67 14.45 14.95 2.95
CA ILE A 67 13.77 14.49 1.73
C ILE A 67 14.80 14.34 0.59
N ASN A 68 15.72 15.28 0.44
CA ASN A 68 16.76 15.22 -0.58
C ASN A 68 17.73 14.07 -0.33
N GLU A 69 18.15 13.83 0.91
CA GLU A 69 19.00 12.69 1.28
C GLU A 69 18.36 11.35 0.83
N ILE A 70 17.09 11.14 1.13
CA ILE A 70 16.38 9.93 0.71
C ILE A 70 16.22 9.85 -0.81
N LEU A 71 15.99 10.98 -1.48
CA LEU A 71 15.93 11.02 -2.95
C LEU A 71 17.28 10.68 -3.59
N ASP A 72 18.36 11.12 -3.00
CA ASP A 72 19.72 10.79 -3.44
C ASP A 72 20.01 9.29 -3.25
N GLU A 73 19.59 8.69 -2.13
CA GLU A 73 19.73 7.26 -1.83
C GLU A 73 19.03 6.37 -2.86
N VAL A 74 17.86 6.79 -3.38
CA VAL A 74 17.11 6.05 -4.41
C VAL A 74 17.43 6.50 -5.85
N GLY A 75 18.45 7.35 -6.05
CA GLY A 75 18.88 7.84 -7.37
C GLY A 75 17.87 8.77 -8.04
N LEU A 76 17.19 9.60 -7.26
CA LEU A 76 16.23 10.62 -7.72
C LEU A 76 16.61 12.03 -7.26
N SER A 77 17.91 12.35 -7.21
CA SER A 77 18.42 13.69 -6.87
C SER A 77 17.72 14.80 -7.66
N GLY A 78 17.23 15.82 -6.97
CA GLY A 78 16.58 16.98 -7.59
C GLY A 78 15.13 16.77 -8.03
N TYR A 79 14.54 15.57 -7.83
CA TYR A 79 13.15 15.28 -8.27
C TYR A 79 12.08 15.77 -7.29
N GLY A 80 12.43 16.32 -6.15
CA GLY A 80 11.49 16.69 -5.07
C GLY A 80 10.32 17.58 -5.49
N LYS A 81 10.50 18.45 -6.50
CA LYS A 81 9.46 19.36 -7.00
C LYS A 81 8.61 18.77 -8.13
N ARG A 82 9.04 17.67 -8.77
CA ARG A 82 8.31 17.03 -9.87
C ARG A 82 7.00 16.43 -9.41
N LYS A 83 6.05 16.35 -10.33
CA LYS A 83 4.78 15.65 -10.11
C LYS A 83 4.85 14.21 -10.61
N PRO A 84 3.98 13.30 -10.10
CA PRO A 84 3.97 11.90 -10.50
C PRO A 84 3.76 11.66 -12.00
N ASN A 85 2.98 12.51 -12.68
CA ASN A 85 2.77 12.44 -14.13
C ASN A 85 4.01 12.78 -14.98
N GLU A 86 5.05 13.35 -14.38
CA GLU A 86 6.34 13.65 -15.02
C GLU A 86 7.36 12.54 -14.84
N LEU A 87 6.95 11.39 -14.23
CA LEU A 87 7.83 10.28 -13.86
C LEU A 87 7.54 9.03 -14.69
N SER A 88 8.60 8.30 -15.05
CA SER A 88 8.49 6.92 -15.56
C SER A 88 8.00 5.96 -14.46
N GLY A 89 7.56 4.75 -14.85
CA GLY A 89 7.16 3.70 -13.90
C GLY A 89 8.23 3.39 -12.85
N GLY A 90 9.47 3.19 -13.30
CA GLY A 90 10.59 2.93 -12.38
C GLY A 90 10.94 4.11 -11.48
N GLN A 91 10.77 5.35 -11.94
CA GLN A 91 10.93 6.52 -11.10
C GLN A 91 9.82 6.60 -10.05
N LYS A 92 8.58 6.28 -10.41
CA LYS A 92 7.45 6.17 -9.47
C LYS A 92 7.73 5.10 -8.40
N GLN A 93 8.25 3.95 -8.79
CA GLN A 93 8.61 2.90 -7.85
C GLN A 93 9.70 3.35 -6.88
N ARG A 94 10.73 4.03 -7.36
CA ARG A 94 11.76 4.60 -6.48
C ARG A 94 11.23 5.68 -5.53
N VAL A 95 10.23 6.46 -5.94
CA VAL A 95 9.51 7.37 -5.01
C VAL A 95 8.73 6.57 -3.95
N ALA A 96 8.10 5.45 -4.30
CA ALA A 96 7.43 4.59 -3.32
C ALA A 96 8.43 3.98 -2.32
N ILE A 97 9.61 3.56 -2.80
CA ILE A 97 10.71 3.10 -1.95
C ILE A 97 11.18 4.23 -1.02
N ALA A 98 11.46 5.43 -1.55
CA ALA A 98 11.86 6.59 -0.76
C ALA A 98 10.84 6.93 0.34
N ARG A 99 9.54 6.87 0.02
CA ARG A 99 8.45 7.07 0.99
C ARG A 99 8.45 6.01 2.09
N ALA A 100 8.77 4.76 1.76
CA ALA A 100 8.89 3.69 2.75
C ALA A 100 10.11 3.91 3.66
N LEU A 101 11.25 4.33 3.10
CA LEU A 101 12.53 4.49 3.80
C LEU A 101 12.61 5.71 4.70
N VAL A 102 11.98 6.83 4.34
CA VAL A 102 12.13 8.11 5.06
C VAL A 102 11.78 8.03 6.54
N LYS A 103 10.96 7.07 6.93
CA LYS A 103 10.61 6.75 8.33
C LYS A 103 11.69 5.97 9.07
N ASN A 104 12.71 5.52 8.35
CA ASN A 104 13.72 4.60 8.84
C ASN A 104 13.11 3.33 9.48
N PRO A 105 12.30 2.56 8.75
CA PRO A 105 11.66 1.35 9.27
C PRO A 105 12.71 0.26 9.50
N GLU A 106 12.41 -0.69 10.38
CA GLU A 106 13.22 -1.89 10.57
C GLU A 106 12.87 -3.00 9.56
N ILE A 107 11.62 -2.99 9.08
CA ILE A 107 11.09 -3.98 8.14
C ILE A 107 10.57 -3.28 6.89
N ILE A 108 10.97 -3.74 5.72
CA ILE A 108 10.44 -3.33 4.42
C ILE A 108 9.64 -4.49 3.86
N MET A 109 8.38 -4.22 3.49
CA MET A 109 7.52 -5.20 2.84
C MET A 109 7.22 -4.70 1.43
N ALA A 110 7.58 -5.48 0.42
CA ALA A 110 7.36 -5.17 -0.98
C ALA A 110 6.45 -6.22 -1.61
N ASP A 111 5.34 -5.77 -2.18
CA ASP A 111 4.37 -6.61 -2.86
C ASP A 111 4.50 -6.37 -4.37
N GLU A 112 4.97 -7.41 -5.10
CA GLU A 112 5.22 -7.37 -6.54
C GLU A 112 5.94 -6.08 -7.00
N PRO A 113 7.10 -5.72 -6.41
CA PRO A 113 7.69 -4.40 -6.61
C PRO A 113 8.14 -4.11 -8.04
N THR A 114 8.16 -5.10 -8.91
CA THR A 114 8.58 -4.99 -10.32
C THR A 114 7.48 -5.34 -11.31
N GLY A 115 6.29 -5.76 -10.86
CA GLY A 115 5.23 -6.27 -11.71
C GLY A 115 4.71 -5.31 -12.80
N ALA A 116 4.97 -4.01 -12.65
CA ALA A 116 4.59 -2.98 -13.62
C ALA A 116 5.81 -2.37 -14.36
N LEU A 117 6.99 -3.00 -14.28
CA LEU A 117 8.26 -2.46 -14.80
C LEU A 117 8.82 -3.35 -15.90
N ASP A 118 9.60 -2.74 -16.79
CA ASP A 118 10.48 -3.49 -17.70
C ASP A 118 11.62 -4.18 -16.93
N SER A 119 12.18 -5.23 -17.54
CA SER A 119 13.19 -6.08 -16.92
C SER A 119 14.43 -5.29 -16.41
N GLY A 120 14.90 -4.31 -17.21
CA GLY A 120 16.07 -3.51 -16.84
C GLY A 120 15.84 -2.61 -15.63
N THR A 121 14.64 -2.01 -15.55
CA THR A 121 14.22 -1.20 -14.41
C THR A 121 13.91 -2.09 -13.19
N GLY A 122 13.37 -3.28 -13.42
CA GLY A 122 13.12 -4.28 -12.36
C GLY A 122 14.41 -4.67 -11.62
N ILE A 123 15.49 -4.95 -12.35
CA ILE A 123 16.81 -5.24 -11.77
C ILE A 123 17.27 -4.11 -10.86
N GLN A 124 17.18 -2.85 -11.27
CA GLN A 124 17.59 -1.70 -10.45
C GLN A 124 16.79 -1.59 -9.15
N VAL A 125 15.51 -1.97 -9.17
CA VAL A 125 14.65 -2.00 -7.95
C VAL A 125 15.12 -3.12 -7.02
N PHE A 126 15.36 -4.32 -7.53
CA PHE A 126 15.86 -5.44 -6.73
C PHE A 126 17.27 -5.17 -6.17
N ASP A 127 18.18 -4.57 -6.94
CA ASP A 127 19.50 -4.14 -6.45
C ASP A 127 19.38 -3.16 -5.28
N THR A 128 18.43 -2.23 -5.38
CA THR A 128 18.13 -1.28 -4.30
C THR A 128 17.62 -2.02 -3.06
N LEU A 129 16.68 -2.94 -3.21
CA LEU A 129 16.14 -3.74 -2.10
C LEU A 129 17.20 -4.65 -1.47
N LYS A 130 18.07 -5.27 -2.29
CA LYS A 130 19.19 -6.08 -1.81
C LYS A 130 20.21 -5.27 -1.03
N LYS A 131 20.50 -4.05 -1.48
CA LYS A 131 21.36 -3.14 -0.72
C LYS A 131 20.78 -2.80 0.66
N LEU A 132 19.46 -2.59 0.73
CA LEU A 132 18.75 -2.31 1.98
C LEU A 132 18.68 -3.52 2.91
N SER A 133 18.71 -4.75 2.38
CA SER A 133 18.65 -5.96 3.20
C SER A 133 19.89 -6.18 4.08
N LYS A 134 20.96 -5.43 3.87
CA LYS A 134 22.17 -5.47 4.73
C LYS A 134 21.86 -4.96 6.15
N ASP A 135 20.96 -3.99 6.28
CA ASP A 135 20.69 -3.30 7.55
C ASP A 135 19.23 -3.49 8.03
N LYS A 136 18.35 -3.98 7.17
CA LYS A 136 16.89 -4.08 7.41
C LYS A 136 16.38 -5.44 6.99
N LEU A 137 15.31 -5.90 7.64
CA LEU A 137 14.56 -7.05 7.16
C LEU A 137 13.73 -6.63 5.94
N VAL A 138 14.06 -7.19 4.77
CA VAL A 138 13.32 -6.96 3.53
C VAL A 138 12.52 -8.21 3.18
N ILE A 139 11.20 -8.10 3.14
CA ILE A 139 10.28 -9.18 2.76
C ILE A 139 9.68 -8.81 1.42
N VAL A 140 9.93 -9.63 0.40
CA VAL A 140 9.41 -9.42 -0.95
C VAL A 140 8.43 -10.54 -1.29
N VAL A 141 7.24 -10.17 -1.73
CA VAL A 141 6.30 -11.11 -2.36
C VAL A 141 6.48 -10.97 -3.87
N SER A 142 6.77 -12.07 -4.55
CA SER A 142 6.92 -12.11 -6.01
C SER A 142 6.44 -13.46 -6.54
N HIS A 143 5.92 -13.45 -7.75
CA HIS A 143 5.63 -14.67 -8.52
C HIS A 143 6.82 -15.12 -9.38
N ASP A 144 7.90 -14.35 -9.42
CA ASP A 144 9.10 -14.63 -10.17
C ASP A 144 10.12 -15.38 -9.29
N ARG A 145 10.22 -16.69 -9.54
CA ARG A 145 11.11 -17.58 -8.78
C ARG A 145 12.58 -17.27 -9.05
N GLU A 146 12.95 -16.94 -10.29
CA GLU A 146 14.33 -16.67 -10.66
C GLU A 146 14.86 -15.45 -9.91
N PHE A 147 14.07 -14.36 -9.83
CA PHE A 147 14.41 -13.22 -9.00
C PHE A 147 14.46 -13.55 -7.52
N ALA A 148 13.52 -14.36 -7.01
CA ALA A 148 13.52 -14.75 -5.61
C ALA A 148 14.79 -15.53 -5.23
N GLU A 149 15.23 -16.47 -6.04
CA GLU A 149 16.47 -17.24 -5.80
C GLU A 149 17.74 -16.40 -6.02
N SER A 150 17.74 -15.46 -6.97
CA SER A 150 18.90 -14.61 -7.23
C SER A 150 19.15 -13.60 -6.10
N TYR A 151 18.11 -12.95 -5.61
CA TYR A 151 18.20 -11.84 -4.64
C TYR A 151 17.92 -12.24 -3.19
N GLY A 152 17.13 -13.31 -2.98
CA GLY A 152 16.73 -13.77 -1.64
C GLY A 152 17.85 -14.41 -0.86
N ASP A 153 17.94 -14.14 0.43
CA ASP A 153 18.76 -14.89 1.38
C ASP A 153 17.98 -16.10 1.93
N ARG A 154 16.65 -16.00 1.97
CA ARG A 154 15.72 -17.09 2.28
C ARG A 154 14.52 -17.02 1.33
N VAL A 155 14.10 -18.15 0.79
CA VAL A 155 12.99 -18.25 -0.14
C VAL A 155 11.94 -19.20 0.45
N ILE A 156 10.72 -18.67 0.64
CA ILE A 156 9.58 -19.43 1.15
C ILE A 156 8.55 -19.52 0.02
N GLU A 157 8.31 -20.74 -0.47
CA GLU A 157 7.31 -20.99 -1.51
C GLU A 157 5.98 -21.36 -0.89
N LEU A 158 4.93 -20.63 -1.30
CA LEU A 158 3.56 -20.82 -0.83
C LEU A 158 2.68 -21.34 -1.97
N LYS A 159 1.91 -22.38 -1.70
CA LYS A 159 0.88 -22.89 -2.59
C LYS A 159 -0.39 -23.21 -1.82
N ASP A 160 -1.52 -22.71 -2.29
CA ASP A 160 -2.85 -22.92 -1.66
C ASP A 160 -2.86 -22.60 -0.16
N GLY A 161 -2.14 -21.52 0.24
CA GLY A 161 -2.02 -21.09 1.63
C GLY A 161 -1.13 -21.95 2.51
N LYS A 162 -0.39 -22.92 1.95
CA LYS A 162 0.56 -23.77 2.66
C LYS A 162 1.98 -23.50 2.21
N VAL A 163 2.92 -23.57 3.14
CA VAL A 163 4.35 -23.57 2.84
C VAL A 163 4.71 -24.93 2.23
N ILE A 164 5.21 -24.92 0.99
CA ILE A 164 5.67 -26.13 0.29
C ILE A 164 7.18 -26.24 0.23
N SER A 165 7.90 -25.12 0.36
CA SER A 165 9.36 -25.08 0.41
C SER A 165 9.79 -23.90 1.28
N ASP A 166 10.82 -24.10 2.09
CA ASP A 166 11.49 -23.05 2.88
C ASP A 166 12.98 -23.35 2.86
N ILE A 167 13.70 -22.54 2.11
CA ILE A 167 15.14 -22.71 1.84
C ILE A 167 15.88 -21.43 2.14
N GLU A 168 17.04 -21.54 2.74
CA GLU A 168 17.93 -20.42 2.99
C GLU A 168 19.26 -20.58 2.26
N LYS A 169 19.88 -19.46 1.94
CA LYS A 169 21.13 -19.38 1.22
C LYS A 169 22.30 -19.59 2.17
N HIS A 170 23.09 -20.64 1.92
CA HIS A 170 24.30 -20.93 2.66
C HIS A 170 25.53 -20.63 1.80
N ARG A 171 26.56 -20.10 2.43
CA ARG A 171 27.88 -19.98 1.81
C ARG A 171 28.69 -21.22 2.08
N ILE A 172 29.15 -21.85 1.01
CA ILE A 172 29.99 -23.04 1.05
C ILE A 172 31.40 -22.58 0.74
N ASP A 173 32.29 -22.77 1.72
CA ASP A 173 33.72 -22.59 1.52
C ASP A 173 34.25 -23.71 0.62
N ALA A 174 35.13 -23.34 -0.33
CA ALA A 174 35.85 -24.36 -1.09
C ALA A 174 36.84 -25.12 -0.21
N GLU A 175 36.82 -26.42 -0.27
CA GLU A 175 37.91 -27.23 0.28
C GLU A 175 39.04 -27.19 -0.76
N VAL A 176 40.15 -26.50 -0.44
CA VAL A 176 41.32 -26.41 -1.31
C VAL A 176 42.16 -27.68 -1.12
N GLU A 177 42.31 -28.45 -2.17
CA GLU A 177 43.02 -29.70 -2.17
C GLU A 177 44.51 -29.53 -2.49
N GLU A 178 45.31 -30.58 -2.25
CA GLU A 178 46.71 -30.61 -2.64
C GLU A 178 46.84 -30.34 -4.13
N GLY A 179 47.54 -29.24 -4.49
CA GLY A 179 47.69 -28.78 -5.87
C GLY A 179 46.78 -27.60 -6.27
N GLY A 180 45.81 -27.21 -5.42
CA GLY A 180 45.01 -26.00 -5.58
C GLY A 180 43.66 -26.20 -6.31
N ALA A 181 43.21 -27.43 -6.52
CA ALA A 181 41.84 -27.68 -6.94
C ALA A 181 40.87 -27.29 -5.81
N GLU A 182 39.76 -26.63 -6.18
CA GLU A 182 38.73 -26.18 -5.26
C GLU A 182 37.51 -27.10 -5.38
N ASN A 183 37.12 -27.73 -4.25
CA ASN A 183 35.97 -28.61 -4.17
C ASN A 183 34.85 -27.98 -3.34
N TYR A 184 33.74 -27.72 -3.95
CA TYR A 184 32.54 -27.16 -3.30
C TYR A 184 31.58 -28.26 -2.87
N LYS A 185 31.99 -29.04 -1.87
CA LYS A 185 31.21 -30.16 -1.28
C LYS A 185 30.69 -31.17 -2.34
N GLY A 186 31.50 -31.46 -3.35
CA GLY A 186 31.14 -32.39 -4.43
C GLY A 186 30.10 -31.87 -5.43
N LYS A 187 29.66 -30.61 -5.30
CA LYS A 187 28.72 -30.01 -6.26
C LYS A 187 29.43 -29.38 -7.47
N LEU A 188 30.61 -28.83 -7.25
CA LEU A 188 31.43 -28.21 -8.29
C LEU A 188 32.88 -28.43 -7.98
N LEU A 189 33.67 -28.80 -9.01
CA LEU A 189 35.11 -28.84 -8.97
C LEU A 189 35.67 -27.69 -9.83
N ARG A 190 36.52 -26.84 -9.27
CA ARG A 190 37.18 -25.76 -9.98
C ARG A 190 38.66 -26.05 -10.05
N PHE A 191 39.22 -26.06 -11.26
CA PHE A 191 40.62 -26.22 -11.49
C PHE A 191 41.25 -24.88 -11.91
N PRO A 192 42.21 -24.34 -11.17
CA PRO A 192 42.87 -23.08 -11.51
C PRO A 192 43.73 -23.20 -12.77
N LYS A 193 44.02 -22.06 -13.41
CA LYS A 193 44.85 -22.01 -14.59
C LYS A 193 46.26 -22.61 -14.30
N GLY A 194 46.66 -23.53 -15.16
CA GLY A 194 47.94 -24.23 -14.99
C GLY A 194 47.92 -25.48 -14.11
N TYR A 195 46.75 -25.79 -13.52
CA TYR A 195 46.56 -27.00 -12.74
C TYR A 195 46.75 -28.26 -13.59
N ARG A 196 47.38 -29.30 -12.99
CA ARG A 196 47.49 -30.64 -13.58
C ARG A 196 46.70 -31.61 -12.74
N LEU A 197 45.78 -32.32 -13.36
CA LEU A 197 44.95 -33.32 -12.68
C LEU A 197 45.83 -34.36 -11.94
N THR A 198 45.50 -34.57 -10.68
CA THR A 198 46.12 -35.63 -9.86
C THR A 198 45.46 -36.97 -10.09
N ALA A 199 46.05 -38.06 -9.60
CA ALA A 199 45.44 -39.39 -9.67
C ALA A 199 44.08 -39.45 -8.93
N ASP A 200 43.93 -38.68 -7.85
CA ASP A 200 42.72 -38.60 -7.05
C ASP A 200 41.61 -37.79 -7.79
N ASP A 201 41.97 -36.72 -8.49
CA ASP A 201 41.05 -36.00 -9.33
C ASP A 201 40.45 -36.90 -10.43
N VAL A 202 41.34 -37.60 -11.11
CA VAL A 202 40.93 -38.53 -12.17
C VAL A 202 40.03 -39.66 -11.60
N LYS A 203 40.34 -40.15 -10.42
CA LYS A 203 39.48 -41.18 -9.79
C LYS A 203 38.09 -40.62 -9.48
N ARG A 204 37.98 -39.43 -8.92
CA ARG A 204 36.67 -38.79 -8.63
C ARG A 204 35.86 -38.50 -9.89
N ILE A 205 36.52 -37.99 -10.92
CA ILE A 205 35.86 -37.75 -12.20
C ILE A 205 35.32 -39.05 -12.76
N ASN A 206 36.12 -40.11 -12.68
CA ASN A 206 35.67 -41.44 -13.15
C ASN A 206 34.51 -42.00 -12.31
N GLU A 207 34.56 -41.88 -11.00
CA GLU A 207 33.46 -42.27 -10.08
C GLU A 207 32.15 -41.49 -10.40
N TYR A 208 32.26 -40.21 -10.78
CA TYR A 208 31.11 -39.43 -11.24
C TYR A 208 30.61 -39.92 -12.58
N LEU A 209 31.48 -40.14 -13.55
CA LEU A 209 31.14 -40.62 -14.89
C LEU A 209 30.53 -42.04 -14.92
N GLU A 210 30.73 -42.84 -13.86
CA GLU A 210 30.03 -44.11 -13.67
C GLU A 210 28.53 -43.91 -13.35
N ARG A 211 28.13 -42.73 -12.87
CA ARG A 211 26.76 -42.44 -12.42
C ARG A 211 26.00 -41.52 -13.37
N ASP A 212 26.73 -40.56 -13.99
CA ASP A 212 26.12 -39.52 -14.83
C ASP A 212 27.13 -38.95 -15.82
N GLU A 213 26.67 -38.19 -16.79
CA GLU A 213 27.51 -37.50 -17.78
C GLU A 213 28.08 -36.19 -17.24
N ALA A 214 29.28 -35.81 -17.62
CA ALA A 214 29.90 -34.57 -17.30
C ALA A 214 30.30 -33.78 -18.53
N TYR A 215 30.12 -32.44 -18.47
CA TYR A 215 30.55 -31.52 -19.53
C TYR A 215 31.77 -30.76 -19.08
N LEU A 216 32.87 -30.83 -19.84
CA LEU A 216 34.06 -30.00 -19.64
C LEU A 216 34.06 -28.91 -20.70
N SER A 217 33.82 -27.67 -20.32
CA SER A 217 33.89 -26.53 -21.22
C SER A 217 35.31 -25.99 -21.34
N LEU A 218 35.78 -25.75 -22.56
CA LEU A 218 37.03 -25.08 -22.90
C LEU A 218 36.77 -23.65 -23.40
N ASP A 219 35.53 -23.21 -23.46
CA ASP A 219 35.13 -21.87 -23.90
C ASP A 219 35.10 -20.90 -22.71
N GLU A 220 35.73 -19.73 -22.86
CA GLU A 220 35.83 -18.73 -21.80
C GLU A 220 34.46 -18.15 -21.42
N LYS A 221 33.54 -18.01 -22.40
CA LYS A 221 32.17 -17.49 -22.13
C LYS A 221 31.37 -18.49 -21.33
N VAL A 222 31.37 -19.76 -21.77
CA VAL A 222 30.67 -20.84 -21.07
C VAL A 222 31.21 -20.98 -19.63
N ASN A 223 32.54 -20.89 -19.44
CA ASN A 223 33.13 -20.93 -18.11
C ASN A 223 32.70 -19.72 -17.24
N ALA A 224 32.55 -18.52 -17.83
CA ALA A 224 32.04 -17.35 -17.13
C ALA A 224 30.55 -17.54 -16.76
N ASP A 225 29.76 -18.11 -17.67
CA ASP A 225 28.34 -18.42 -17.42
C ASP A 225 28.18 -19.48 -16.33
N VAL A 226 29.02 -20.52 -16.33
CA VAL A 226 29.05 -21.54 -15.26
C VAL A 226 29.43 -20.92 -13.93
N LYS A 227 30.42 -20.02 -13.89
CA LYS A 227 30.80 -19.29 -12.68
C LYS A 227 29.65 -18.46 -12.14
N THR A 228 28.93 -17.76 -13.03
CA THR A 228 27.75 -16.97 -12.68
C THR A 228 26.62 -17.85 -12.19
N ALA A 229 26.30 -18.93 -12.93
CA ALA A 229 25.26 -19.88 -12.56
C ALA A 229 25.56 -20.65 -11.26
N SER A 230 26.84 -20.84 -10.93
CA SER A 230 27.26 -21.48 -9.68
C SER A 230 27.23 -20.54 -8.48
N HIS A 231 26.86 -19.27 -8.67
CA HIS A 231 26.80 -18.23 -7.62
C HIS A 231 28.06 -18.18 -6.75
N ILE A 232 29.23 -18.24 -7.37
CA ILE A 232 30.53 -18.08 -6.65
C ILE A 232 30.75 -16.59 -6.47
N ASP A 233 30.83 -16.15 -5.20
CA ASP A 233 31.06 -14.76 -4.84
C ASP A 233 32.52 -14.30 -5.14
N GLU A 234 32.81 -13.02 -4.87
CA GLU A 234 34.15 -12.43 -5.08
C GLU A 234 35.23 -13.09 -4.19
N ASP A 235 34.80 -13.61 -3.03
CA ASP A 235 35.65 -14.29 -2.07
C ASP A 235 35.90 -15.78 -2.42
N GLY A 236 35.34 -16.26 -3.53
CA GLY A 236 35.47 -17.64 -3.99
C GLY A 236 34.55 -18.63 -3.25
N LYS A 237 33.53 -18.17 -2.53
CA LYS A 237 32.55 -19.01 -1.85
C LYS A 237 31.34 -19.28 -2.75
N MET A 238 30.88 -20.53 -2.78
CA MET A 238 29.70 -20.89 -3.53
C MET A 238 28.44 -20.68 -2.69
N GLU A 239 27.47 -19.93 -3.23
CA GLU A 239 26.15 -19.81 -2.63
C GLU A 239 25.26 -21.01 -3.05
N SER A 240 24.63 -21.64 -2.08
CA SER A 240 23.74 -22.79 -2.31
C SER A 240 22.58 -22.75 -1.34
N PHE A 241 21.38 -23.04 -1.85
CA PHE A 241 20.20 -23.17 -1.01
C PHE A 241 20.14 -24.55 -0.32
N ALA A 242 19.74 -24.54 0.94
CA ALA A 242 19.45 -25.74 1.73
C ALA A 242 18.16 -25.49 2.56
N PRO A 243 17.48 -26.55 3.03
CA PRO A 243 16.32 -26.39 3.91
C PRO A 243 16.66 -25.55 5.12
N THR A 244 15.78 -24.61 5.47
CA THR A 244 15.97 -23.73 6.63
C THR A 244 15.89 -24.52 7.94
N ASP A 245 16.87 -24.35 8.82
CA ASP A 245 16.80 -24.87 10.18
C ASP A 245 16.06 -23.89 11.10
N GLU A 246 14.77 -24.16 11.34
CA GLU A 246 13.93 -23.32 12.19
C GLU A 246 14.48 -23.20 13.63
N ASN A 247 15.22 -24.20 14.12
CA ASN A 247 15.78 -24.20 15.48
C ASN A 247 17.02 -23.31 15.60
N ALA A 248 17.69 -23.00 14.49
CA ALA A 248 18.85 -22.13 14.47
C ALA A 248 18.47 -20.64 14.47
N ILE A 249 17.20 -20.29 14.29
CA ILE A 249 16.72 -18.91 14.25
C ILE A 249 16.85 -18.29 15.64
N LYS A 250 17.79 -17.35 15.79
CA LYS A 250 17.97 -16.61 17.04
C LYS A 250 16.94 -15.50 17.13
N ILE A 251 16.10 -15.53 18.16
CA ILE A 251 15.22 -14.41 18.50
C ILE A 251 16.04 -13.39 19.26
N SER A 252 16.26 -12.20 18.68
CA SER A 252 16.96 -11.10 19.33
C SER A 252 15.95 -10.09 19.89
N ASP A 253 15.98 -9.91 21.22
CA ASP A 253 15.08 -9.00 21.95
C ASP A 253 15.76 -7.67 22.33
N ASP A 254 16.90 -7.32 21.70
CA ASP A 254 17.80 -6.26 22.17
C ASP A 254 17.27 -4.82 22.05
N LYS A 255 16.17 -4.59 21.37
CA LYS A 255 15.62 -3.24 21.20
C LYS A 255 14.25 -3.08 21.87
N PRO A 256 14.06 -1.99 22.67
CA PRO A 256 12.78 -1.78 23.35
C PRO A 256 11.63 -1.60 22.35
N PHE A 257 10.49 -2.26 22.63
CA PHE A 257 9.27 -2.09 21.89
C PHE A 257 8.71 -0.67 22.13
N ARG A 258 8.63 0.15 21.08
CA ARG A 258 8.10 1.51 21.13
C ARG A 258 7.23 1.79 19.92
N LEU A 259 5.98 2.16 20.16
CA LEU A 259 5.04 2.53 19.10
C LEU A 259 4.92 4.05 18.96
N ILE A 260 4.98 4.52 17.72
CA ILE A 260 4.71 5.92 17.35
C ILE A 260 3.28 5.98 16.82
N LYS A 261 2.39 6.68 17.55
CA LYS A 261 0.99 6.84 17.12
C LYS A 261 0.90 7.54 15.78
N SER A 262 0.17 6.92 14.85
CA SER A 262 -0.12 7.54 13.57
C SER A 262 -1.14 8.66 13.75
N ARG A 263 -0.82 9.87 13.28
CA ARG A 263 -1.73 11.03 13.31
C ARG A 263 -1.71 11.74 11.96
N MET A 264 -2.85 11.74 11.29
CA MET A 264 -2.99 12.52 10.06
C MET A 264 -3.15 14.01 10.41
N PRO A 265 -2.25 14.91 9.94
CA PRO A 265 -2.41 16.33 10.15
C PRO A 265 -3.67 16.85 9.45
N VAL A 266 -4.50 17.63 10.15
CA VAL A 266 -5.79 18.15 9.63
C VAL A 266 -5.61 18.92 8.32
N LYS A 267 -4.54 19.69 8.20
CA LYS A 267 -4.21 20.43 6.96
C LYS A 267 -4.00 19.51 5.77
N GLU A 268 -3.30 18.39 5.95
CA GLU A 268 -3.05 17.43 4.87
C GLU A 268 -4.33 16.64 4.54
N SER A 269 -5.13 16.26 5.55
CA SER A 269 -6.44 15.64 5.35
C SER A 269 -7.36 16.52 4.52
N PHE A 270 -7.44 17.81 4.86
CA PHE A 270 -8.24 18.78 4.12
C PHE A 270 -7.73 18.94 2.67
N LYS A 271 -6.41 19.06 2.49
CA LYS A 271 -5.80 19.16 1.17
C LYS A 271 -6.09 17.94 0.32
N MET A 272 -6.00 16.72 0.87
CA MET A 272 -6.36 15.49 0.17
C MET A 272 -7.84 15.46 -0.19
N GLY A 273 -8.74 15.85 0.71
CA GLY A 273 -10.18 15.93 0.45
C GLY A 273 -10.53 16.90 -0.69
N VAL A 274 -9.97 18.11 -0.66
CA VAL A 274 -10.17 19.11 -1.72
C VAL A 274 -9.57 18.65 -3.05
N SER A 275 -8.43 17.97 -3.01
CA SER A 275 -7.77 17.42 -4.19
C SER A 275 -8.63 16.36 -4.86
N GLY A 276 -9.20 15.43 -4.10
CA GLY A 276 -10.12 14.42 -4.61
C GLY A 276 -11.37 15.00 -5.29
N MET A 277 -11.81 16.20 -4.86
CA MET A 277 -12.92 16.90 -5.52
C MET A 277 -12.52 17.50 -6.87
N LYS A 278 -11.27 17.95 -7.03
CA LYS A 278 -10.78 18.51 -8.29
C LYS A 278 -10.64 17.49 -9.41
N THR A 279 -10.42 16.23 -9.08
CA THR A 279 -10.25 15.17 -10.10
C THR A 279 -11.55 14.76 -10.79
N LYS A 280 -12.73 15.10 -10.22
CA LYS A 280 -14.05 14.77 -10.78
C LYS A 280 -14.98 15.99 -10.70
N PRO A 281 -14.72 17.07 -11.45
CA PRO A 281 -15.45 18.34 -11.34
C PRO A 281 -16.95 18.18 -11.67
N PHE A 282 -17.30 17.34 -12.64
CA PHE A 282 -18.70 17.05 -12.97
C PHE A 282 -19.47 16.46 -11.79
N ARG A 283 -18.89 15.51 -11.05
CA ARG A 283 -19.52 14.94 -9.87
C ARG A 283 -19.72 16.00 -8.79
N LEU A 284 -18.75 16.88 -8.59
CA LEU A 284 -18.84 17.97 -7.62
C LEU A 284 -19.98 18.92 -7.97
N ILE A 285 -20.10 19.35 -9.25
CA ILE A 285 -21.16 20.24 -9.74
C ILE A 285 -22.53 19.60 -9.53
N ILE A 286 -22.70 18.32 -9.91
CA ILE A 286 -23.97 17.59 -9.72
C ILE A 286 -24.32 17.49 -8.23
N THR A 287 -23.34 17.18 -7.36
CA THR A 287 -23.60 17.09 -5.92
C THR A 287 -24.03 18.42 -5.32
N ILE A 288 -23.34 19.52 -5.69
CA ILE A 288 -23.71 20.87 -5.24
C ILE A 288 -25.12 21.23 -5.73
N PHE A 289 -25.44 20.94 -6.99
CA PHE A 289 -26.77 21.19 -7.57
C PHE A 289 -27.87 20.41 -6.84
N LEU A 290 -27.64 19.11 -6.59
CA LEU A 290 -28.57 18.26 -5.81
C LEU A 290 -28.77 18.80 -4.38
N CYS A 291 -27.70 19.19 -3.70
CA CYS A 291 -27.82 19.80 -2.38
C CYS A 291 -28.63 21.09 -2.42
N PHE A 292 -28.39 21.96 -3.42
CA PHE A 292 -29.15 23.18 -3.61
C PHE A 292 -30.65 22.91 -3.80
N VAL A 293 -30.99 21.93 -4.66
CA VAL A 293 -32.39 21.52 -4.90
C VAL A 293 -33.02 20.98 -3.60
N CYS A 294 -32.32 20.14 -2.86
CA CYS A 294 -32.81 19.62 -1.58
C CYS A 294 -33.08 20.73 -0.55
N PHE A 295 -32.16 21.69 -0.40
CA PHE A 295 -32.38 22.83 0.51
C PHE A 295 -33.50 23.76 0.04
N ALA A 296 -33.63 24.00 -1.27
CA ALA A 296 -34.71 24.78 -1.82
C ALA A 296 -36.06 24.10 -1.57
N MET A 297 -36.15 22.78 -1.82
CA MET A 297 -37.38 22.01 -1.52
C MET A 297 -37.73 22.04 -0.03
N PHE A 298 -36.74 21.87 0.86
CA PHE A 298 -36.95 21.97 2.29
C PHE A 298 -37.47 23.34 2.69
N GLY A 299 -36.87 24.42 2.16
CA GLY A 299 -37.36 25.80 2.41
C GLY A 299 -38.79 26.03 1.92
N ILE A 300 -39.15 25.46 0.77
CA ILE A 300 -40.54 25.55 0.26
C ILE A 300 -41.50 24.82 1.19
N VAL A 301 -41.15 23.57 1.60
CA VAL A 301 -42.01 22.77 2.52
C VAL A 301 -42.16 23.48 3.85
N ASP A 302 -41.11 24.02 4.41
CA ASP A 302 -41.12 24.78 5.67
C ASP A 302 -42.00 26.04 5.55
N SER A 303 -41.89 26.77 4.41
CA SER A 303 -42.72 27.93 4.12
C SER A 303 -44.21 27.57 4.02
N PHE A 304 -44.55 26.42 3.37
CA PHE A 304 -45.90 25.93 3.32
C PHE A 304 -46.42 25.48 4.69
N ALA A 305 -45.57 24.81 5.50
CA ALA A 305 -45.95 24.39 6.85
C ALA A 305 -46.21 25.56 7.80
N ALA A 306 -45.48 26.66 7.62
CA ALA A 306 -45.61 27.89 8.39
C ALA A 306 -46.75 28.82 7.86
N TYR A 307 -47.35 28.49 6.69
CA TYR A 307 -48.32 29.32 6.06
C TYR A 307 -49.66 29.26 6.82
N ASP A 308 -50.01 30.34 7.51
CA ASP A 308 -51.32 30.52 8.12
C ASP A 308 -52.28 31.19 7.14
N SER A 309 -53.12 30.36 6.53
CA SER A 309 -54.09 30.82 5.54
C SER A 309 -55.10 31.85 6.11
N LYS A 310 -55.42 31.76 7.39
CA LYS A 310 -56.33 32.68 8.05
C LYS A 310 -55.73 34.08 8.16
N THR A 311 -54.51 34.16 8.67
CA THR A 311 -53.78 35.44 8.78
C THR A 311 -53.52 36.06 7.43
N ALA A 312 -53.15 35.25 6.42
CA ALA A 312 -52.94 35.75 5.06
C ALA A 312 -54.19 36.34 4.42
N ILE A 313 -55.35 35.69 4.59
CA ILE A 313 -56.63 36.20 4.10
C ILE A 313 -57.02 37.50 4.79
N VAL A 314 -56.88 37.54 6.12
CA VAL A 314 -57.20 38.73 6.91
C VAL A 314 -56.36 39.93 6.47
N ASN A 315 -55.03 39.71 6.34
CA ASN A 315 -54.12 40.75 5.90
C ASN A 315 -54.44 41.23 4.47
N SER A 316 -54.75 40.32 3.57
CA SER A 316 -55.16 40.67 2.19
C SER A 316 -56.41 41.52 2.14
N ILE A 317 -57.39 41.25 3.01
CA ILE A 317 -58.61 42.03 3.14
C ILE A 317 -58.30 43.42 3.70
N VAL A 318 -57.44 43.49 4.72
CA VAL A 318 -57.02 44.80 5.30
C VAL A 318 -56.25 45.65 4.28
N ASP A 319 -55.30 45.06 3.59
CA ASP A 319 -54.47 45.76 2.61
C ASP A 319 -55.25 46.22 1.37
N SER A 320 -56.32 45.51 1.02
CA SER A 320 -57.20 45.89 -0.08
C SER A 320 -58.15 47.08 0.24
N GLY A 321 -58.21 47.51 1.51
CA GLY A 321 -59.07 48.61 1.96
C GLY A 321 -60.56 48.28 1.92
N ILE A 322 -60.95 47.01 1.82
CA ILE A 322 -62.33 46.58 1.80
C ILE A 322 -62.92 46.76 3.21
N LYS A 323 -63.92 47.64 3.33
CA LYS A 323 -64.58 47.93 4.63
C LYS A 323 -65.69 46.93 5.01
N TYR A 324 -66.13 46.09 4.07
CA TYR A 324 -67.21 45.11 4.27
C TYR A 324 -66.86 43.87 3.49
N THR A 325 -67.05 42.70 4.14
CA THR A 325 -67.00 41.39 3.52
C THR A 325 -68.15 40.56 3.88
N THR A 326 -68.55 39.69 2.99
CA THR A 326 -69.64 38.71 3.24
C THR A 326 -69.02 37.32 3.34
N PHE A 327 -69.28 36.63 4.46
CA PHE A 327 -68.91 35.24 4.62
C PHE A 327 -70.12 34.37 4.30
N ARG A 328 -69.90 33.31 3.52
CA ARG A 328 -70.86 32.31 3.23
C ARG A 328 -70.42 30.97 3.75
N LYS A 329 -71.26 30.29 4.46
CA LYS A 329 -71.00 28.92 4.91
C LYS A 329 -71.47 27.95 3.83
N THR A 330 -70.51 27.15 3.28
CA THR A 330 -70.85 26.05 2.38
C THR A 330 -70.71 24.73 3.13
N VAL A 331 -71.68 23.86 2.98
CA VAL A 331 -71.68 22.52 3.59
C VAL A 331 -71.71 21.50 2.46
N GLN A 332 -70.86 20.54 2.54
CA GLN A 332 -70.82 19.41 1.64
C GLN A 332 -72.03 18.49 1.96
N VAL A 333 -72.84 18.19 0.98
CA VAL A 333 -73.99 17.28 1.10
C VAL A 333 -73.76 16.16 0.11
N ASP A 334 -73.89 14.92 0.58
CA ASP A 334 -73.85 13.74 -0.27
C ASP A 334 -75.34 13.39 -0.63
N GLU A 335 -75.73 13.62 -1.87
CA GLU A 335 -76.97 13.15 -2.41
C GLU A 335 -76.70 12.26 -3.63
N PHE A 336 -77.27 11.03 -3.58
CA PHE A 336 -77.17 10.05 -4.67
C PHE A 336 -75.79 9.66 -5.15
N GLY A 337 -74.72 9.78 -4.26
CA GLY A 337 -73.33 9.40 -4.60
C GLY A 337 -72.52 10.52 -5.21
N ASP A 338 -73.13 11.71 -5.44
CA ASP A 338 -72.38 12.91 -5.90
C ASP A 338 -72.28 13.90 -4.75
N GLN A 339 -71.05 14.52 -4.64
CA GLN A 339 -70.71 15.50 -3.61
C GLN A 339 -71.03 16.91 -4.12
N PHE A 340 -71.98 17.59 -3.51
CA PHE A 340 -72.37 18.98 -3.81
C PHE A 340 -72.07 19.89 -2.63
N PHE A 341 -71.63 21.12 -2.90
CA PHE A 341 -71.54 22.16 -1.89
C PHE A 341 -72.83 23.03 -1.91
N THR A 342 -73.51 23.05 -0.82
CA THR A 342 -74.67 23.93 -0.68
C THR A 342 -74.39 25.06 0.30
N GLU A 343 -74.95 26.27 0.01
CA GLU A 343 -74.86 27.39 0.93
C GLU A 343 -75.84 27.17 2.08
N LYS A 344 -75.33 27.29 3.29
CA LYS A 344 -76.13 27.21 4.52
C LYS A 344 -75.98 28.50 5.31
N ARG A 345 -77.12 28.88 5.94
CA ARG A 345 -77.10 30.07 6.82
C ARG A 345 -76.14 29.84 7.97
N MET A 346 -75.30 30.83 8.25
CA MET A 346 -74.34 30.79 9.36
C MET A 346 -75.08 30.85 10.70
N SER A 347 -74.72 29.99 11.62
CA SER A 347 -75.21 30.08 13.00
C SER A 347 -74.43 31.08 13.81
N ASP A 348 -74.94 31.49 14.97
CA ASP A 348 -74.22 32.41 15.86
C ASP A 348 -72.86 31.83 16.32
N ALA A 349 -72.74 30.50 16.46
CA ALA A 349 -71.46 29.82 16.74
C ALA A 349 -70.48 29.93 15.59
N ASP A 350 -70.93 29.89 14.33
CA ASP A 350 -70.08 30.08 13.15
C ASP A 350 -69.51 31.51 13.09
N VAL A 351 -70.36 32.50 13.50
CA VAL A 351 -69.98 33.92 13.56
C VAL A 351 -68.98 34.16 14.67
N GLU A 352 -69.13 33.48 15.79
CA GLU A 352 -68.19 33.59 16.93
C GLU A 352 -66.84 33.00 16.68
N ASN A 353 -66.75 31.94 15.88
CA ASN A 353 -65.53 31.33 15.41
C ASN A 353 -64.80 32.15 14.32
N LEU A 354 -65.44 33.16 13.75
CA LEU A 354 -64.85 34.10 12.77
C LEU A 354 -64.26 35.34 13.42
N LYS A 355 -64.58 35.59 14.68
CA LYS A 355 -63.92 36.67 15.52
C LYS A 355 -62.55 36.21 16.01
#